data_9017579611ae6546a30bb3583529379b
#
_entry.id   9017579611ae6546a30bb3583529379b
#
_cell.length_a   1.000
_cell.length_b   1.000
_cell.length_c   1.000
_cell.angle_alpha   90.00
_cell.angle_beta   90.00
_cell.angle_gamma   90.00
#
_symmetry.space_group_name_H-M   'P 1'
#
loop_
_entity.id
_entity.type
_entity.pdbx_description
1 polymer ?
#
loop_
_entity_poly.entity_id
_entity_poly.type
_entity_poly.pdbx_seq_one_letter_code
_entity_poly.pdbx_strand_id
1 'polypeptide(L)'
;QSFFSREESFSLRSEQVTLVAVDPPAAGRPPAWAGAVGVWRASARVDSPRDRAGDPLVVTLRVEGIGNVTLLPRPPLTIPWANVVAADERVKLDSTPAALRGTKEFDWLVTPRTSGTQRVPAIHFVYFDPLARRYEDAVSAPFTVQVAAGDVVAADSTTAPPPPEQPL
;
A
#
# COMPACT_ATOMS: atom_id res chain seq x y z
N GLN A 1 23.86 -46.93 -38.96
CA GLN A 1 22.72 -46.12 -39.42
C GLN A 1 22.92 -44.71 -38.87
N SER A 2 23.28 -43.79 -39.80
CA SER A 2 23.54 -42.37 -39.48
C SER A 2 22.21 -41.62 -39.55
N PHE A 3 21.71 -41.19 -38.40
CA PHE A 3 20.59 -40.23 -38.35
C PHE A 3 21.14 -38.87 -38.62
N PHE A 4 20.97 -38.33 -39.82
CA PHE A 4 21.23 -36.95 -40.16
C PHE A 4 20.10 -36.08 -39.54
N SER A 5 20.37 -35.45 -38.42
CA SER A 5 19.56 -34.33 -37.93
C SER A 5 19.76 -33.15 -38.87
N ARG A 6 18.74 -32.79 -39.60
CA ARG A 6 18.74 -31.57 -40.42
C ARG A 6 18.42 -30.40 -39.48
N GLU A 7 19.40 -29.61 -39.15
CA GLU A 7 19.19 -28.31 -38.47
C GLU A 7 18.59 -27.35 -39.49
N GLU A 8 17.34 -26.97 -39.29
CA GLU A 8 16.72 -25.86 -40.02
C GLU A 8 16.86 -24.59 -39.18
N SER A 9 17.65 -23.64 -39.63
CA SER A 9 17.79 -22.33 -39.00
C SER A 9 16.85 -21.35 -39.68
N PHE A 10 15.96 -20.74 -38.85
CA PHE A 10 15.07 -19.67 -39.26
C PHE A 10 15.63 -18.33 -38.82
N SER A 11 15.76 -17.40 -39.76
CA SER A 11 16.14 -15.99 -39.44
C SER A 11 14.87 -15.14 -39.49
N LEU A 12 14.46 -14.62 -38.33
CA LEU A 12 13.36 -13.67 -38.21
C LEU A 12 13.94 -12.25 -38.16
N ARG A 13 13.44 -11.37 -39.03
CA ARG A 13 13.74 -9.95 -38.99
C ARG A 13 12.47 -9.18 -38.66
N SER A 14 12.53 -8.35 -37.62
CA SER A 14 11.47 -7.37 -37.34
C SER A 14 11.88 -6.01 -37.85
N GLU A 15 10.92 -5.15 -38.10
CA GLU A 15 11.15 -3.74 -38.38
C GLU A 15 11.68 -3.01 -37.13
N GLN A 16 12.54 -2.04 -37.33
CA GLN A 16 13.04 -1.20 -36.22
C GLN A 16 11.96 -0.19 -35.82
N VAL A 17 11.55 -0.22 -34.55
CA VAL A 17 10.60 0.74 -33.96
C VAL A 17 11.40 1.71 -33.09
N THR A 18 11.25 2.99 -33.35
CA THR A 18 11.83 4.04 -32.51
C THR A 18 10.82 4.48 -31.46
N LEU A 19 11.17 4.35 -30.18
CA LEU A 19 10.39 4.85 -29.06
C LEU A 19 11.03 6.11 -28.51
N VAL A 20 10.23 7.16 -28.33
CA VAL A 20 10.66 8.40 -27.66
C VAL A 20 10.03 8.45 -26.28
N ALA A 21 10.84 8.36 -25.24
CA ALA A 21 10.39 8.53 -23.87
C ALA A 21 10.50 10.02 -23.48
N VAL A 22 9.46 10.55 -22.85
CA VAL A 22 9.40 11.94 -22.39
C VAL A 22 9.08 11.92 -20.89
N ASP A 23 9.85 12.66 -20.11
CA ASP A 23 9.59 12.83 -18.68
C ASP A 23 8.36 13.69 -18.43
N PRO A 24 7.61 13.42 -17.35
CA PRO A 24 6.57 14.32 -16.87
C PRO A 24 7.15 15.72 -16.57
N PRO A 25 6.41 16.80 -16.87
CA PRO A 25 6.91 18.16 -16.74
C PRO A 25 7.28 18.49 -15.28
N ALA A 26 8.37 19.25 -15.08
CA ALA A 26 8.72 19.73 -13.75
C ALA A 26 7.74 20.81 -13.25
N ALA A 27 7.16 21.59 -14.18
CA ALA A 27 6.16 22.61 -13.84
C ALA A 27 4.88 21.96 -13.28
N GLY A 28 4.42 22.46 -12.15
CA GLY A 28 3.22 21.95 -11.49
C GLY A 28 3.37 20.60 -10.79
N ARG A 29 4.60 20.06 -10.68
CA ARG A 29 4.87 18.78 -10.00
C ARG A 29 4.65 18.92 -8.49
N PRO A 30 3.67 18.18 -7.91
CA PRO A 30 3.48 18.19 -6.47
C PRO A 30 4.63 17.52 -5.73
N PRO A 31 5.02 17.98 -4.52
CA PRO A 31 6.06 17.33 -3.72
C PRO A 31 5.75 15.86 -3.36
N ALA A 32 4.47 15.52 -3.25
CA ALA A 32 4.01 14.17 -2.95
C ALA A 32 4.06 13.21 -4.16
N TRP A 33 4.37 13.69 -5.37
CA TRP A 33 4.51 12.82 -6.53
C TRP A 33 5.78 11.99 -6.44
N ALA A 34 5.62 10.68 -6.47
CA ALA A 34 6.73 9.71 -6.32
C ALA A 34 7.00 8.89 -7.61
N GLY A 35 6.61 9.42 -8.79
CA GLY A 35 6.91 8.77 -10.07
C GLY A 35 5.77 8.00 -10.71
N ALA A 36 4.57 7.98 -10.13
CA ALA A 36 3.42 7.32 -10.74
C ALA A 36 2.97 8.04 -12.01
N VAL A 37 2.81 7.29 -13.11
CA VAL A 37 2.33 7.77 -14.41
C VAL A 37 1.20 6.86 -14.89
N GLY A 38 0.09 7.44 -15.35
CA GLY A 38 -1.07 6.69 -15.84
C GLY A 38 -2.37 7.37 -15.50
N VAL A 39 -3.47 6.59 -15.48
CA VAL A 39 -4.80 7.04 -15.05
C VAL A 39 -5.27 6.11 -13.96
N TRP A 40 -5.39 6.62 -12.73
CA TRP A 40 -5.56 5.81 -11.54
C TRP A 40 -6.79 6.21 -10.72
N ARG A 41 -7.35 5.22 -10.03
CA ARG A 41 -8.36 5.39 -8.98
C ARG A 41 -7.87 4.74 -7.71
N ALA A 42 -8.19 5.33 -6.57
CA ALA A 42 -7.81 4.82 -5.26
C ALA A 42 -9.05 4.52 -4.42
N SER A 43 -8.99 3.41 -3.68
CA SER A 43 -9.97 3.05 -2.66
C SER A 43 -9.25 2.41 -1.47
N ALA A 44 -9.76 2.62 -0.26
CA ALA A 44 -9.17 2.04 0.93
C ALA A 44 -10.19 1.18 1.68
N ARG A 45 -9.70 0.16 2.36
CA ARG A 45 -10.47 -0.73 3.23
C ARG A 45 -9.65 -1.14 4.44
N VAL A 46 -10.33 -1.67 5.43
CA VAL A 46 -9.74 -2.33 6.59
C VAL A 46 -10.23 -3.77 6.65
N ASP A 47 -9.40 -4.67 7.11
CA ASP A 47 -9.74 -6.10 7.26
C ASP A 47 -10.74 -6.31 8.39
N SER A 48 -10.59 -5.58 9.50
CA SER A 48 -11.53 -5.61 10.62
C SER A 48 -11.94 -4.19 11.01
N PRO A 49 -13.24 -3.83 10.94
CA PRO A 49 -13.70 -2.52 11.38
C PRO A 49 -13.80 -2.40 12.91
N ARG A 50 -13.54 -3.48 13.65
CA ARG A 50 -13.56 -3.54 15.11
C ARG A 50 -12.33 -4.29 15.60
N ASP A 51 -11.57 -3.65 16.48
CA ASP A 51 -10.34 -4.21 17.02
C ASP A 51 -10.08 -3.69 18.43
N ARG A 52 -8.98 -4.10 19.08
CA ARG A 52 -8.57 -3.67 20.40
C ARG A 52 -7.31 -2.80 20.32
N ALA A 53 -7.15 -1.92 21.29
CA ALA A 53 -5.91 -1.18 21.44
C ALA A 53 -4.74 -2.15 21.72
N GLY A 54 -3.68 -2.02 20.92
CA GLY A 54 -2.52 -2.92 20.93
C GLY A 54 -2.54 -4.03 19.88
N ASP A 55 -3.70 -4.41 19.35
CA ASP A 55 -3.81 -5.42 18.30
C ASP A 55 -3.65 -4.76 16.90
N PRO A 56 -2.89 -5.36 15.98
CA PRO A 56 -2.69 -4.79 14.65
C PRO A 56 -3.88 -5.12 13.74
N LEU A 57 -4.42 -4.12 13.06
CA LEU A 57 -5.35 -4.26 11.94
C LEU A 57 -4.65 -3.96 10.62
N VAL A 58 -5.18 -4.46 9.51
CA VAL A 58 -4.63 -4.21 8.18
C VAL A 58 -5.47 -3.17 7.44
N VAL A 59 -4.83 -2.06 7.08
CA VAL A 59 -5.38 -1.07 6.15
C VAL A 59 -4.81 -1.33 4.77
N THR A 60 -5.68 -1.54 3.79
CA THR A 60 -5.31 -1.77 2.39
C THR A 60 -5.72 -0.58 1.53
N LEU A 61 -4.79 0.01 0.79
CA LEU A 61 -5.07 0.91 -0.32
C LEU A 61 -5.03 0.10 -1.61
N ARG A 62 -6.11 0.15 -2.38
CA ARG A 62 -6.19 -0.41 -3.73
C ARG A 62 -6.12 0.72 -4.75
N VAL A 63 -5.11 0.65 -5.61
CA VAL A 63 -4.94 1.53 -6.77
C VAL A 63 -5.19 0.72 -8.03
N GLU A 64 -6.12 1.14 -8.86
CA GLU A 64 -6.49 0.45 -10.10
C GLU A 64 -6.54 1.43 -11.27
N GLY A 65 -6.19 0.95 -12.47
CA GLY A 65 -6.22 1.80 -13.64
C GLY A 65 -5.34 1.33 -14.79
N ILE A 66 -4.87 2.31 -15.57
CA ILE A 66 -4.08 2.11 -16.80
C ILE A 66 -2.71 2.76 -16.60
N GLY A 67 -1.64 2.01 -16.83
CA GLY A 67 -0.27 2.43 -16.71
C GLY A 67 0.62 1.28 -16.21
N ASN A 68 1.86 1.58 -15.82
CA ASN A 68 2.76 0.56 -15.30
C ASN A 68 2.44 0.25 -13.82
N VAL A 69 1.46 -0.63 -13.62
CA VAL A 69 0.97 -1.05 -12.29
C VAL A 69 2.09 -1.56 -11.39
N THR A 70 3.04 -2.29 -11.96
CA THR A 70 4.13 -2.92 -11.18
C THR A 70 5.02 -1.89 -10.51
N LEU A 71 5.27 -0.77 -11.17
CA LEU A 71 6.16 0.29 -10.68
C LEU A 71 5.46 1.36 -9.84
N LEU A 72 4.16 1.21 -9.52
CA LEU A 72 3.48 2.18 -8.66
C LEU A 72 4.15 2.25 -7.28
N PRO A 73 4.54 3.45 -6.83
CA PRO A 73 5.14 3.64 -5.52
C PRO A 73 4.09 3.55 -4.41
N ARG A 74 4.49 3.09 -3.24
CA ARG A 74 3.66 3.13 -2.03
C ARG A 74 3.50 4.58 -1.56
N PRO A 75 2.26 5.10 -1.42
CA PRO A 75 2.07 6.42 -0.83
C PRO A 75 2.34 6.40 0.68
N PRO A 76 2.74 7.52 1.29
CA PRO A 76 2.87 7.62 2.72
C PRO A 76 1.50 7.56 3.41
N LEU A 77 1.43 6.86 4.54
CA LEU A 77 0.26 6.84 5.42
C LEU A 77 0.67 7.19 6.84
N THR A 78 0.09 8.25 7.39
CA THR A 78 0.28 8.65 8.77
C THR A 78 -1.06 8.70 9.49
N ILE A 79 -1.15 8.01 10.62
CA ILE A 79 -2.35 7.93 11.45
C ILE A 79 -1.96 8.36 12.88
N PRO A 80 -2.45 9.53 13.37
CA PRO A 80 -1.98 10.08 14.65
C PRO A 80 -2.24 9.20 15.88
N TRP A 81 -3.30 8.39 15.86
CA TRP A 81 -3.73 7.54 16.97
C TRP A 81 -3.14 6.12 16.93
N ALA A 82 -2.35 5.80 15.91
CA ALA A 82 -1.79 4.47 15.74
C ALA A 82 -0.31 4.48 15.38
N ASN A 83 0.36 3.34 15.55
CA ASN A 83 1.62 3.05 14.90
C ASN A 83 1.33 2.41 13.53
N VAL A 84 1.99 2.91 12.47
CA VAL A 84 1.76 2.47 11.10
C VAL A 84 3.05 1.91 10.53
N VAL A 85 3.02 0.66 10.06
CA VAL A 85 4.16 -0.02 9.46
C VAL A 85 3.74 -0.52 8.08
N ALA A 86 4.57 -0.24 7.06
CA ALA A 86 4.37 -0.79 5.73
C ALA A 86 4.47 -2.33 5.77
N ALA A 87 3.52 -2.99 5.10
CA ALA A 87 3.43 -4.43 5.02
C ALA A 87 3.48 -4.90 3.56
N ASP A 88 2.60 -5.78 3.15
CA ASP A 88 2.62 -6.43 1.84
C ASP A 88 2.23 -5.51 0.69
N GLU A 89 2.64 -5.92 -0.52
CA GLU A 89 2.18 -5.39 -1.79
C GLU A 89 1.73 -6.53 -2.68
N ARG A 90 0.60 -6.33 -3.35
CA ARG A 90 0.07 -7.30 -4.31
C ARG A 90 -0.23 -6.62 -5.63
N VAL A 91 0.21 -7.24 -6.73
CA VAL A 91 -0.03 -6.76 -8.08
C VAL A 91 -0.88 -7.79 -8.82
N LYS A 92 -1.92 -7.31 -9.50
CA LYS A 92 -2.73 -8.09 -10.42
C LYS A 92 -2.80 -7.35 -11.74
N LEU A 93 -2.27 -7.97 -12.79
CA LEU A 93 -2.33 -7.45 -14.15
C LEU A 93 -3.55 -8.04 -14.86
N ASP A 94 -4.24 -7.22 -15.64
CA ASP A 94 -5.30 -7.70 -16.52
C ASP A 94 -4.68 -8.33 -17.76
N SER A 95 -5.18 -9.49 -18.17
CA SER A 95 -4.65 -10.27 -19.29
C SER A 95 -4.99 -9.69 -20.66
N THR A 96 -5.46 -8.46 -20.77
CA THR A 96 -5.85 -7.86 -22.04
C THR A 96 -4.63 -7.25 -22.74
N PRO A 97 -4.24 -7.71 -23.95
CA PRO A 97 -3.01 -7.28 -24.63
C PRO A 97 -2.97 -5.79 -25.02
N ALA A 98 -4.11 -5.12 -25.07
CA ALA A 98 -4.24 -3.78 -25.68
C ALA A 98 -3.88 -2.63 -24.75
N ALA A 99 -3.82 -2.83 -23.43
CA ALA A 99 -3.46 -1.77 -22.48
C ALA A 99 -2.83 -2.37 -21.22
N LEU A 100 -1.80 -1.72 -20.70
CA LEU A 100 -1.25 -2.01 -19.38
C LEU A 100 -2.28 -1.58 -18.33
N ARG A 101 -3.16 -2.49 -17.96
CA ARG A 101 -4.18 -2.27 -16.94
C ARG A 101 -3.99 -3.24 -15.79
N GLY A 102 -4.37 -2.83 -14.60
CA GLY A 102 -4.36 -3.73 -13.46
C GLY A 102 -4.62 -3.01 -12.15
N THR A 103 -4.31 -3.72 -11.08
CA THR A 103 -4.52 -3.28 -9.70
C THR A 103 -3.24 -3.51 -8.90
N LYS A 104 -2.87 -2.55 -8.07
CA LYS A 104 -1.88 -2.72 -7.01
C LYS A 104 -2.51 -2.43 -5.67
N GLU A 105 -2.31 -3.33 -4.73
CA GLU A 105 -2.74 -3.17 -3.35
C GLU A 105 -1.51 -2.96 -2.46
N PHE A 106 -1.63 -2.00 -1.55
CA PHE A 106 -0.63 -1.68 -0.53
C PHE A 106 -1.25 -1.91 0.83
N ASP A 107 -0.63 -2.74 1.64
CA ASP A 107 -1.06 -3.01 3.00
C ASP A 107 -0.19 -2.26 4.01
N TRP A 108 -0.80 -1.83 5.10
CA TRP A 108 -0.16 -1.34 6.31
C TRP A 108 -0.71 -2.07 7.52
N LEU A 109 0.19 -2.47 8.41
CA LEU A 109 -0.17 -2.85 9.76
C LEU A 109 -0.35 -1.58 10.59
N VAL A 110 -1.54 -1.42 11.13
CA VAL A 110 -1.95 -0.26 11.92
C VAL A 110 -2.25 -0.75 13.33
N THR A 111 -1.40 -0.41 14.31
CA THR A 111 -1.59 -0.80 15.70
C THR A 111 -2.13 0.39 16.49
N PRO A 112 -3.41 0.37 16.90
CA PRO A 112 -4.03 1.43 17.66
C PRO A 112 -3.36 1.62 19.03
N ARG A 113 -3.10 2.87 19.42
CA ARG A 113 -2.59 3.22 20.76
C ARG A 113 -3.69 3.69 21.69
N THR A 114 -4.83 4.09 21.15
CA THR A 114 -5.97 4.65 21.90
C THR A 114 -7.25 3.95 21.50
N SER A 115 -8.12 3.69 22.48
CA SER A 115 -9.47 3.13 22.26
C SER A 115 -10.45 4.22 21.80
N GLY A 116 -11.63 3.79 21.39
CA GLY A 116 -12.73 4.64 20.93
C GLY A 116 -12.99 4.54 19.43
N THR A 117 -13.85 5.42 18.93
CA THR A 117 -14.09 5.57 17.50
C THR A 117 -12.94 6.35 16.87
N GLN A 118 -12.14 5.68 16.06
CA GLN A 118 -10.96 6.24 15.43
C GLN A 118 -11.20 6.44 13.93
N ARG A 119 -10.67 7.56 13.38
CA ARG A 119 -10.81 7.87 11.97
C ARG A 119 -9.51 7.58 11.22
N VAL A 120 -9.60 6.75 10.18
CA VAL A 120 -8.54 6.61 9.17
C VAL A 120 -8.73 7.73 8.15
N PRO A 121 -7.71 8.57 7.92
CA PRO A 121 -7.81 9.68 6.96
C PRO A 121 -7.92 9.15 5.53
N ALA A 122 -8.33 10.02 4.61
CA ALA A 122 -8.21 9.76 3.19
C ALA A 122 -6.74 9.54 2.82
N ILE A 123 -6.49 8.56 1.95
CA ILE A 123 -5.15 8.27 1.45
C ILE A 123 -5.04 8.85 0.05
N HIS A 124 -4.01 9.66 -0.15
CA HIS A 124 -3.73 10.38 -1.38
C HIS A 124 -2.73 9.61 -2.23
N PHE A 125 -3.03 9.44 -3.51
CA PHE A 125 -2.16 8.81 -4.48
C PHE A 125 -1.94 9.74 -5.66
N VAL A 126 -0.85 10.50 -5.61
CA VAL A 126 -0.52 11.53 -6.62
C VAL A 126 0.14 10.88 -7.83
N TYR A 127 -0.36 11.18 -9.02
CA TYR A 127 0.14 10.64 -10.28
C TYR A 127 0.14 11.70 -11.38
N PHE A 128 0.87 11.44 -12.46
CA PHE A 128 0.82 12.23 -13.69
C PHE A 128 -0.09 11.52 -14.71
N ASP A 129 -1.11 12.21 -15.17
CA ASP A 129 -1.98 11.74 -16.25
C ASP A 129 -1.37 12.16 -17.59
N PRO A 130 -0.87 11.22 -18.42
CA PRO A 130 -0.24 11.54 -19.70
C PRO A 130 -1.25 11.98 -20.77
N LEU A 131 -2.54 11.65 -20.62
CA LEU A 131 -3.59 12.04 -21.53
C LEU A 131 -4.06 13.48 -21.25
N ALA A 132 -4.31 13.77 -19.98
CA ALA A 132 -4.68 15.11 -19.53
C ALA A 132 -3.47 16.05 -19.42
N ARG A 133 -2.23 15.52 -19.45
CA ARG A 133 -0.95 16.24 -19.31
C ARG A 133 -0.86 17.06 -18.04
N ARG A 134 -1.35 16.53 -16.93
CA ARG A 134 -1.33 17.19 -15.62
C ARG A 134 -1.16 16.19 -14.48
N TYR A 135 -0.78 16.72 -13.34
CA TYR A 135 -0.76 15.95 -12.10
C TYR A 135 -2.17 15.86 -11.53
N GLU A 136 -2.53 14.69 -11.06
CA GLU A 136 -3.82 14.36 -10.48
C GLU A 136 -3.62 13.67 -9.14
N ASP A 137 -4.66 13.65 -8.31
CA ASP A 137 -4.66 12.99 -7.02
C ASP A 137 -5.85 12.03 -6.93
N ALA A 138 -5.56 10.74 -6.90
CA ALA A 138 -6.56 9.73 -6.61
C ALA A 138 -6.71 9.59 -5.10
N VAL A 139 -7.85 9.97 -4.56
CA VAL A 139 -8.09 10.04 -3.11
C VAL A 139 -9.07 8.95 -2.69
N SER A 140 -8.68 8.14 -1.69
CA SER A 140 -9.60 7.18 -1.08
C SER A 140 -10.61 7.89 -0.16
N ALA A 141 -11.80 7.28 0.01
CA ALA A 141 -12.71 7.75 1.05
C ALA A 141 -12.11 7.50 2.45
N PRO A 142 -12.23 8.45 3.39
CA PRO A 142 -11.91 8.20 4.78
C PRO A 142 -12.96 7.25 5.40
N PHE A 143 -12.55 6.50 6.43
CA PHE A 143 -13.46 5.60 7.14
C PHE A 143 -13.16 5.58 8.64
N THR A 144 -14.03 4.93 9.43
CA THR A 144 -13.86 4.81 10.88
C THR A 144 -13.68 3.35 11.29
N VAL A 145 -12.93 3.15 12.36
CA VAL A 145 -12.76 1.87 13.04
C VAL A 145 -13.14 2.01 14.51
N GLN A 146 -13.70 0.97 15.09
CA GLN A 146 -14.04 0.92 16.52
C GLN A 146 -12.91 0.17 17.24
N VAL A 147 -12.21 0.87 18.13
CA VAL A 147 -11.12 0.31 18.91
C VAL A 147 -11.59 0.13 20.35
N ALA A 148 -11.75 -1.12 20.80
CA ALA A 148 -12.03 -1.42 22.18
C ALA A 148 -10.79 -1.16 23.06
N ALA A 149 -10.98 -0.99 24.36
CA ALA A 149 -9.85 -0.93 25.28
C ALA A 149 -9.07 -2.24 25.23
N GLY A 150 -7.74 -2.13 25.17
CA GLY A 150 -6.84 -3.30 25.29
C GLY A 150 -6.89 -3.85 26.71
N ASP A 151 -6.55 -5.13 26.87
CA ASP A 151 -6.39 -5.72 28.18
C ASP A 151 -5.23 -5.02 28.90
N VAL A 152 -5.53 -4.24 29.93
CA VAL A 152 -4.50 -3.77 30.88
C VAL A 152 -4.03 -5.03 31.59
N VAL A 153 -2.85 -5.52 31.25
CA VAL A 153 -2.15 -6.44 32.11
C VAL A 153 -1.92 -5.68 33.41
N ALA A 154 -2.78 -5.89 34.40
CA ALA A 154 -2.58 -5.39 35.74
C ALA A 154 -1.23 -5.96 36.18
N ALA A 155 -0.22 -5.12 36.26
CA ALA A 155 1.01 -5.48 36.93
C ALA A 155 0.61 -5.80 38.36
N ASP A 156 0.72 -7.07 38.72
CA ASP A 156 0.44 -7.58 40.02
C ASP A 156 1.45 -6.96 41.00
N SER A 157 1.10 -5.80 41.52
CA SER A 157 1.83 -5.10 42.57
C SER A 157 1.30 -5.57 43.92
N THR A 158 1.57 -6.83 44.23
CA THR A 158 1.34 -7.27 45.62
C THR A 158 2.49 -8.15 46.08
N THR A 159 3.58 -7.50 46.38
CA THR A 159 4.48 -8.05 47.41
C THR A 159 4.51 -7.03 48.55
N ALA A 160 3.57 -7.16 49.45
CA ALA A 160 3.65 -6.52 50.74
C ALA A 160 4.87 -7.14 51.49
N PRO A 161 5.77 -6.36 52.06
CA PRO A 161 6.83 -6.90 52.87
C PRO A 161 6.27 -7.54 54.14
N PRO A 162 6.86 -8.65 54.63
CA PRO A 162 6.39 -9.30 55.87
C PRO A 162 6.58 -8.36 57.05
N PRO A 163 5.69 -8.43 58.07
CA PRO A 163 5.83 -7.62 59.27
C PRO A 163 7.09 -8.00 60.08
N PRO A 164 7.73 -7.02 60.77
CA PRO A 164 8.91 -7.29 61.53
C PRO A 164 8.62 -8.22 62.72
N GLU A 165 9.44 -9.28 62.87
CA GLU A 165 9.46 -10.13 64.05
C GLU A 165 9.83 -9.30 65.28
N GLN A 166 8.97 -9.35 66.30
CA GLN A 166 9.29 -8.80 67.63
C GLN A 166 10.15 -9.80 68.37
N PRO A 167 11.30 -9.39 68.97
CA PRO A 167 12.07 -10.27 69.85
C PRO A 167 11.38 -10.40 71.21
N LEU A 168 11.44 -11.64 71.77
CA LEU A 168 11.09 -12.00 73.13
C LEU A 168 12.06 -11.40 74.13
#